data_0f63c42c38338e9bd2e00016f3abd5a8
#
_entry.id   0f63c42c38338e9bd2e00016f3abd5a8
#
_cell.length_a   1.000
_cell.length_b   1.000
_cell.length_c   1.000
_cell.angle_alpha   90.00
_cell.angle_beta   90.00
_cell.angle_gamma   90.00
#
_symmetry.space_group_name_H-M   'P 1'
#
loop_
_entity.id
_entity.type
_entity.pdbx_description
1 polymer ?
#
loop_
_entity_poly.entity_id
_entity_poly.type
_entity_poly.pdbx_seq_one_letter_code
_entity_poly.pdbx_strand_id
1 'polypeptide(L)'
;IAKQKEQAEKEHLAEIAKQKEQAEKEHLAKEILLAEDELALRAKEKADTKPSVVISKPIDIENTHKSMQLMAENSYKLMDMQQGQLRYLASATCSVGTEKACISGFTHYQNLNKANATQTGLSGAYRFDINHIPLVVGLAIDTDVYSSLPKGYQYQGYALPLIGFSLDLMPSLNAELNSNALHLSLKGAYLNRKVSIERQALADTESGKGNAKVSGYHIDLKAYYPYSLSDNLLLTPFAGLTFNQISRTAYSETKNAQFVAHYDALKTHSLLAKMGLGMDYLLGSSFIFNTKAGLLWNLSHHQGDFRSHIDYIGQQNIDHVGNKKQLKQRPFANVGLTYQFDKQSSINTSVNWEMTTYRNHDMQIGVSYTYRF
;
A
#
# COMPACT_ATOMS: atom_id res chain seq x y z
N ILE A 1 -45.97 3.61 -60.12
CA ILE A 1 -45.41 4.31 -58.91
C ILE A 1 -44.57 3.35 -58.08
N ALA A 2 -44.96 2.06 -57.85
CA ALA A 2 -44.20 1.13 -57.01
C ALA A 2 -42.84 0.71 -57.66
N LYS A 3 -42.78 0.43 -58.95
CA LYS A 3 -41.53 0.08 -59.68
C LYS A 3 -40.50 1.22 -59.73
N GLN A 4 -40.95 2.48 -59.76
CA GLN A 4 -40.02 3.63 -59.78
C GLN A 4 -39.38 3.86 -58.37
N LYS A 5 -40.11 3.57 -57.28
CA LYS A 5 -39.53 3.63 -55.92
C LYS A 5 -38.47 2.56 -55.69
N GLU A 6 -38.74 1.32 -56.15
CA GLU A 6 -37.79 0.22 -55.97
C GLU A 6 -36.50 0.41 -56.79
N GLN A 7 -36.58 1.09 -57.94
CA GLN A 7 -35.40 1.40 -58.74
C GLN A 7 -34.55 2.51 -58.16
N ALA A 8 -35.17 3.54 -57.61
CA ALA A 8 -34.49 4.62 -56.89
C ALA A 8 -33.80 4.13 -55.60
N GLU A 9 -34.39 3.18 -54.88
CA GLU A 9 -33.79 2.59 -53.67
C GLU A 9 -32.57 1.71 -54.01
N LYS A 10 -32.61 0.97 -55.13
CA LYS A 10 -31.47 0.18 -55.64
C LYS A 10 -30.30 1.07 -56.10
N GLU A 11 -30.60 2.18 -56.74
CA GLU A 11 -29.57 3.17 -57.15
C GLU A 11 -28.93 3.83 -55.96
N HIS A 12 -29.71 4.22 -54.93
CA HIS A 12 -29.22 4.80 -53.72
C HIS A 12 -28.33 3.82 -52.89
N LEU A 13 -28.70 2.54 -52.82
CA LEU A 13 -27.89 1.52 -52.13
C LEU A 13 -26.57 1.25 -52.91
N ALA A 14 -26.61 1.29 -54.23
CA ALA A 14 -25.40 1.14 -55.06
C ALA A 14 -24.43 2.33 -54.90
N GLU A 15 -24.95 3.54 -54.69
CA GLU A 15 -24.15 4.74 -54.48
C GLU A 15 -23.51 4.76 -53.09
N ILE A 16 -24.23 4.31 -52.05
CA ILE A 16 -23.68 4.12 -50.71
C ILE A 16 -22.60 3.04 -50.70
N ALA A 17 -22.78 1.95 -51.43
CA ALA A 17 -21.77 0.90 -51.53
C ALA A 17 -20.48 1.40 -52.18
N LYS A 18 -20.59 2.20 -53.26
CA LYS A 18 -19.42 2.85 -53.92
C LYS A 18 -18.71 3.84 -52.98
N GLN A 19 -19.45 4.66 -52.24
CA GLN A 19 -18.84 5.60 -51.29
C GLN A 19 -18.11 4.88 -50.15
N LYS A 20 -18.65 3.76 -49.65
CA LYS A 20 -17.95 2.92 -48.64
C LYS A 20 -16.68 2.29 -49.18
N GLU A 21 -16.71 1.75 -50.40
CA GLU A 21 -15.52 1.15 -51.03
C GLU A 21 -14.43 2.20 -51.28
N GLN A 22 -14.82 3.43 -51.64
CA GLN A 22 -13.88 4.51 -51.86
C GLN A 22 -13.26 5.02 -50.55
N ALA A 23 -14.05 5.12 -49.48
CA ALA A 23 -13.57 5.47 -48.15
C ALA A 23 -12.63 4.42 -47.56
N GLU A 24 -12.90 3.14 -47.83
CA GLU A 24 -12.04 2.02 -47.38
C GLU A 24 -10.70 2.01 -48.12
N LYS A 25 -10.72 2.30 -49.44
CA LYS A 25 -9.49 2.46 -50.24
C LYS A 25 -8.65 3.66 -49.81
N GLU A 26 -9.27 4.80 -49.44
CA GLU A 26 -8.58 5.97 -48.93
C GLU A 26 -7.98 5.70 -47.54
N HIS A 27 -8.69 4.97 -46.66
CA HIS A 27 -8.19 4.59 -45.36
C HIS A 27 -6.97 3.64 -45.49
N LEU A 28 -7.05 2.65 -46.36
CA LEU A 28 -5.96 1.71 -46.60
C LEU A 28 -4.73 2.41 -47.22
N ALA A 29 -4.93 3.36 -48.12
CA ALA A 29 -3.85 4.15 -48.71
C ALA A 29 -3.15 5.03 -47.64
N LYS A 30 -3.90 5.61 -46.69
CA LYS A 30 -3.32 6.36 -45.56
C LYS A 30 -2.53 5.46 -44.61
N GLU A 31 -3.02 4.27 -44.30
CA GLU A 31 -2.27 3.31 -43.46
C GLU A 31 -0.96 2.87 -44.10
N ILE A 32 -0.96 2.62 -45.42
CA ILE A 32 0.26 2.26 -46.17
C ILE A 32 1.27 3.42 -46.14
N LEU A 33 0.83 4.67 -46.32
CA LEU A 33 1.70 5.85 -46.28
C LEU A 33 2.32 6.05 -44.89
N LEU A 34 1.54 5.86 -43.82
CA LEU A 34 2.03 5.94 -42.43
C LEU A 34 3.03 4.83 -42.12
N ALA A 35 2.81 3.61 -42.62
CA ALA A 35 3.73 2.49 -42.47
C ALA A 35 5.05 2.69 -43.23
N GLU A 36 5.01 3.29 -44.42
CA GLU A 36 6.21 3.64 -45.20
C GLU A 36 7.02 4.74 -44.53
N ASP A 37 6.37 5.78 -43.98
CA ASP A 37 7.04 6.84 -43.20
C ASP A 37 7.69 6.31 -41.92
N GLU A 38 7.03 5.40 -41.20
CA GLU A 38 7.63 4.73 -40.04
C GLU A 38 8.84 3.86 -40.41
N LEU A 39 8.77 3.15 -41.53
CA LEU A 39 9.90 2.36 -42.04
C LEU A 39 11.06 3.25 -42.47
N ALA A 40 10.78 4.39 -43.12
CA ALA A 40 11.79 5.36 -43.52
C ALA A 40 12.44 6.06 -42.31
N LEU A 41 11.67 6.36 -41.23
CA LEU A 41 12.22 6.87 -39.97
C LEU A 41 13.13 5.85 -39.29
N ARG A 42 12.71 4.59 -39.19
CA ARG A 42 13.52 3.49 -38.65
C ARG A 42 14.78 3.19 -39.45
N ALA A 43 14.72 3.38 -40.78
CA ALA A 43 15.89 3.25 -41.64
C ALA A 43 16.88 4.39 -41.46
N LYS A 44 16.40 5.63 -41.26
CA LYS A 44 17.25 6.80 -40.92
C LYS A 44 17.87 6.67 -39.52
N GLU A 45 17.14 6.22 -38.53
CA GLU A 45 17.69 5.94 -37.16
C GLU A 45 18.79 4.88 -37.18
N LYS A 46 18.65 3.83 -38.06
CA LYS A 46 19.70 2.83 -38.23
C LYS A 46 20.92 3.33 -39.04
N ALA A 47 20.75 4.30 -39.93
CA ALA A 47 21.84 4.84 -40.75
C ALA A 47 22.71 5.87 -40.02
N ASP A 48 22.14 6.57 -39.02
CA ASP A 48 22.88 7.54 -38.18
C ASP A 48 23.65 6.92 -37.01
N THR A 49 23.50 5.61 -36.76
CA THR A 49 24.35 4.88 -35.83
C THR A 49 25.67 4.53 -36.52
N LYS A 50 26.59 5.52 -36.65
CA LYS A 50 28.04 5.22 -36.72
C LYS A 50 28.33 4.26 -35.55
N PRO A 51 29.07 3.15 -35.76
CA PRO A 51 29.57 2.38 -34.64
C PRO A 51 30.55 3.26 -33.87
N SER A 52 30.06 3.97 -32.86
CA SER A 52 30.93 4.50 -31.83
C SER A 52 31.55 3.25 -31.22
N VAL A 53 32.88 3.14 -31.29
CA VAL A 53 33.63 2.18 -30.48
C VAL A 53 33.30 2.56 -29.05
N VAL A 54 32.28 1.94 -28.49
CA VAL A 54 31.98 2.01 -27.07
C VAL A 54 33.15 1.28 -26.43
N ILE A 55 34.10 2.04 -25.92
CA ILE A 55 35.07 1.54 -24.97
C ILE A 55 34.19 1.17 -23.74
N SER A 56 33.74 -0.07 -23.72
CA SER A 56 32.99 -0.59 -22.59
C SER A 56 33.92 -0.52 -21.39
N LYS A 57 33.66 0.38 -20.44
CA LYS A 57 34.31 0.32 -19.15
C LYS A 57 34.11 -1.08 -18.59
N PRO A 58 35.17 -1.72 -18.09
CA PRO A 58 35.02 -3.05 -17.47
C PRO A 58 34.02 -2.93 -16.34
N ILE A 59 33.02 -3.84 -16.35
CA ILE A 59 32.01 -3.88 -15.28
C ILE A 59 32.62 -4.62 -14.09
N ASP A 60 32.56 -3.97 -12.92
CA ASP A 60 32.99 -4.59 -11.67
C ASP A 60 31.92 -5.54 -11.15
N ILE A 61 32.22 -6.85 -11.18
CA ILE A 61 31.33 -7.93 -10.74
C ILE A 61 31.06 -7.84 -9.23
N GLU A 62 32.08 -7.56 -8.42
CA GLU A 62 31.92 -7.48 -6.96
C GLU A 62 31.01 -6.31 -6.56
N ASN A 63 31.22 -5.14 -7.14
CA ASN A 63 30.36 -3.99 -6.93
C ASN A 63 28.96 -4.20 -7.49
N THR A 64 28.81 -4.97 -8.57
CA THR A 64 27.46 -5.37 -9.05
C THR A 64 26.75 -6.26 -8.03
N HIS A 65 27.41 -7.24 -7.43
CA HIS A 65 26.85 -8.02 -6.33
C HIS A 65 26.43 -7.15 -5.13
N LYS A 66 27.29 -6.22 -4.72
CA LYS A 66 26.96 -5.25 -3.65
C LYS A 66 25.75 -4.40 -4.00
N SER A 67 25.65 -3.94 -5.25
CA SER A 67 24.49 -3.19 -5.73
C SER A 67 23.20 -4.01 -5.65
N MET A 68 23.26 -5.30 -6.01
CA MET A 68 22.13 -6.23 -5.88
C MET A 68 21.72 -6.48 -4.43
N GLN A 69 22.69 -6.63 -3.52
CA GLN A 69 22.44 -6.76 -2.08
C GLN A 69 21.73 -5.53 -1.52
N LEU A 70 22.18 -4.32 -1.87
CA LEU A 70 21.51 -3.07 -1.48
C LEU A 70 20.09 -2.97 -2.04
N MET A 71 19.87 -3.45 -3.28
CA MET A 71 18.54 -3.52 -3.88
C MET A 71 17.63 -4.47 -3.11
N ALA A 72 18.11 -5.65 -2.73
CA ALA A 72 17.37 -6.61 -1.91
C ALA A 72 16.98 -5.99 -0.56
N GLU A 73 17.92 -5.40 0.17
CA GLU A 73 17.64 -4.74 1.45
C GLU A 73 16.58 -3.64 1.34
N ASN A 74 16.68 -2.80 0.30
CA ASN A 74 15.72 -1.72 0.07
C ASN A 74 14.35 -2.26 -0.34
N SER A 75 14.29 -3.40 -1.06
CA SER A 75 13.03 -4.09 -1.39
C SER A 75 12.28 -4.53 -0.13
N TYR A 76 12.99 -5.16 0.81
CA TYR A 76 12.38 -5.61 2.07
C TYR A 76 11.99 -4.45 2.97
N LYS A 77 12.79 -3.37 3.02
CA LYS A 77 12.42 -2.14 3.74
C LYS A 77 11.14 -1.50 3.17
N LEU A 78 10.99 -1.51 1.84
CA LEU A 78 9.77 -1.03 1.19
C LEU A 78 8.57 -1.86 1.61
N MET A 79 8.70 -3.20 1.65
CA MET A 79 7.61 -4.09 2.07
C MET A 79 7.21 -3.85 3.53
N ASP A 80 8.18 -3.70 4.43
CA ASP A 80 7.92 -3.37 5.84
C ASP A 80 7.20 -2.01 5.98
N MET A 81 7.63 -1.02 5.20
CA MET A 81 7.00 0.31 5.19
C MET A 81 5.55 0.24 4.72
N GLN A 82 5.28 -0.47 3.60
CA GLN A 82 3.92 -0.65 3.08
C GLN A 82 3.03 -1.41 4.07
N GLN A 83 3.57 -2.39 4.78
CA GLN A 83 2.85 -3.11 5.84
C GLN A 83 2.46 -2.17 6.99
N GLY A 84 3.36 -1.28 7.41
CA GLY A 84 3.08 -0.27 8.43
C GLY A 84 1.95 0.68 8.01
N GLN A 85 1.93 1.12 6.75
CA GLN A 85 0.86 1.97 6.22
C GLN A 85 -0.50 1.26 6.24
N LEU A 86 -0.56 0.01 5.78
CA LEU A 86 -1.78 -0.80 5.82
C LEU A 86 -2.30 -0.98 7.25
N ARG A 87 -1.41 -1.24 8.21
CA ARG A 87 -1.76 -1.39 9.62
C ARG A 87 -2.36 -0.10 10.19
N TYR A 88 -1.76 1.05 9.88
CA TYR A 88 -2.29 2.34 10.30
C TYR A 88 -3.69 2.56 9.73
N LEU A 89 -3.87 2.40 8.42
CA LEU A 89 -5.15 2.63 7.74
C LEU A 89 -6.25 1.70 8.28
N ALA A 90 -5.95 0.43 8.54
CA ALA A 90 -6.89 -0.50 9.16
C ALA A 90 -7.34 -0.02 10.56
N SER A 91 -6.50 0.75 11.26
CA SER A 91 -6.81 1.33 12.56
C SER A 91 -7.42 2.73 12.50
N ALA A 92 -7.33 3.42 11.37
CA ALA A 92 -7.77 4.81 11.17
C ALA A 92 -9.28 4.97 10.98
N THR A 93 -10.08 4.06 11.53
CA THR A 93 -11.54 4.13 11.51
C THR A 93 -12.04 5.05 12.62
N CYS A 94 -13.07 5.85 12.34
CA CYS A 94 -13.66 6.70 13.37
C CYS A 94 -14.54 5.90 14.36
N SER A 95 -14.63 6.38 15.58
CA SER A 95 -15.52 5.82 16.61
C SER A 95 -16.84 6.59 16.64
N VAL A 96 -17.95 5.88 16.46
CA VAL A 96 -19.30 6.46 16.48
C VAL A 96 -19.73 6.90 17.90
N GLY A 97 -19.11 6.34 18.96
CA GLY A 97 -19.53 6.60 20.34
C GLY A 97 -20.98 6.21 20.56
N THR A 98 -21.78 7.10 21.13
CA THR A 98 -23.21 6.95 21.35
C THR A 98 -24.04 7.29 20.09
N GLU A 99 -23.45 7.99 19.13
CA GLU A 99 -24.08 8.43 17.88
C GLU A 99 -24.18 7.29 16.87
N LYS A 100 -24.91 7.49 15.79
CA LYS A 100 -25.11 6.47 14.75
C LYS A 100 -24.02 6.49 13.68
N ALA A 101 -23.44 7.65 13.43
CA ALA A 101 -22.45 7.79 12.37
C ALA A 101 -21.30 8.70 12.78
N CYS A 102 -20.17 8.54 12.13
CA CYS A 102 -19.06 9.47 12.25
C CYS A 102 -18.32 9.63 10.91
N ILE A 103 -17.65 10.77 10.80
CA ILE A 103 -16.66 11.04 9.76
C ILE A 103 -15.39 11.56 10.43
N SER A 104 -14.23 11.16 9.93
CA SER A 104 -12.95 11.61 10.45
C SER A 104 -11.98 11.93 9.33
N GLY A 105 -11.35 13.11 9.41
CA GLY A 105 -10.16 13.43 8.64
C GLY A 105 -8.93 13.10 9.44
N PHE A 106 -7.91 12.50 8.82
CA PHE A 106 -6.67 12.16 9.51
C PHE A 106 -5.45 12.43 8.65
N THR A 107 -4.33 12.65 9.31
CA THR A 107 -3.00 12.65 8.70
C THR A 107 -2.05 11.90 9.60
N HIS A 108 -1.09 11.20 9.00
CA HIS A 108 -0.05 10.55 9.77
C HIS A 108 1.31 10.59 9.06
N TYR A 109 2.35 10.61 9.86
CA TYR A 109 3.73 10.50 9.46
C TYR A 109 4.28 9.15 9.93
N GLN A 110 4.89 8.41 9.01
CA GLN A 110 5.60 7.16 9.30
C GLN A 110 7.10 7.35 9.09
N ASN A 111 7.89 6.79 9.99
CA ASN A 111 9.34 6.67 9.87
C ASN A 111 9.76 5.22 10.09
N LEU A 112 10.47 4.66 9.11
CA LEU A 112 11.07 3.33 9.15
C LEU A 112 12.49 3.41 8.59
N ASN A 113 13.52 3.39 9.46
CA ASN A 113 14.92 3.32 9.05
C ASN A 113 15.32 4.28 7.92
N LYS A 114 15.12 5.58 8.09
CA LYS A 114 15.39 6.65 7.11
C LYS A 114 14.43 6.72 5.92
N ALA A 115 13.55 5.73 5.73
CA ALA A 115 12.41 5.89 4.85
C ALA A 115 11.26 6.52 5.62
N ASN A 116 10.54 7.45 5.00
CA ASN A 116 9.43 8.12 5.65
C ASN A 116 8.32 8.44 4.65
N ALA A 117 7.10 8.55 5.15
CA ALA A 117 5.94 8.98 4.38
C ALA A 117 4.98 9.77 5.25
N THR A 118 4.30 10.73 4.64
CA THR A 118 3.16 11.42 5.21
C THR A 118 1.95 11.10 4.38
N GLN A 119 0.91 10.60 5.00
CA GLN A 119 -0.35 10.28 4.36
C GLN A 119 -1.48 11.09 4.99
N THR A 120 -2.49 11.39 4.20
CA THR A 120 -3.72 12.02 4.65
C THR A 120 -4.91 11.24 4.12
N GLY A 121 -5.98 11.21 4.89
CA GLY A 121 -7.14 10.41 4.53
C GLY A 121 -8.41 10.83 5.23
N LEU A 122 -9.46 10.13 4.85
CA LEU A 122 -10.78 10.25 5.42
C LEU A 122 -11.27 8.87 5.84
N SER A 123 -12.02 8.81 6.93
CA SER A 123 -12.75 7.61 7.34
C SER A 123 -14.17 7.97 7.73
N GLY A 124 -15.07 7.00 7.56
CA GLY A 124 -16.45 7.10 7.98
C GLY A 124 -16.90 5.78 8.58
N ALA A 125 -17.81 5.83 9.54
CA ALA A 125 -18.43 4.63 10.08
C ALA A 125 -19.90 4.85 10.39
N TYR A 126 -20.66 3.77 10.32
CA TYR A 126 -22.09 3.75 10.62
C TYR A 126 -22.43 2.54 11.50
N ARG A 127 -23.28 2.80 12.50
CA ARG A 127 -23.77 1.82 13.46
C ARG A 127 -25.12 1.24 13.01
N PHE A 128 -25.17 -0.08 12.91
CA PHE A 128 -26.37 -0.86 12.73
C PHE A 128 -26.71 -1.58 14.04
N ASP A 129 -27.94 -1.51 14.48
CA ASP A 129 -28.40 -2.25 15.66
C ASP A 129 -29.10 -3.54 15.21
N ILE A 130 -28.39 -4.67 15.29
CA ILE A 130 -28.90 -6.00 14.89
C ILE A 130 -29.28 -6.77 16.15
N ASN A 131 -30.56 -7.03 16.35
CA ASN A 131 -31.07 -7.73 17.56
C ASN A 131 -30.51 -7.10 18.86
N HIS A 132 -30.52 -5.79 18.96
CA HIS A 132 -29.99 -4.99 20.08
C HIS A 132 -28.46 -5.05 20.27
N ILE A 133 -27.73 -5.69 19.36
CA ILE A 133 -26.27 -5.70 19.36
C ILE A 133 -25.79 -4.70 18.31
N PRO A 134 -25.04 -3.66 18.71
CA PRO A 134 -24.46 -2.71 17.79
C PRO A 134 -23.36 -3.34 16.93
N LEU A 135 -23.52 -3.26 15.61
CA LEU A 135 -22.50 -3.56 14.60
C LEU A 135 -22.07 -2.24 13.95
N VAL A 136 -20.83 -1.86 14.10
CA VAL A 136 -20.25 -0.67 13.46
C VAL A 136 -19.49 -1.09 12.21
N VAL A 137 -19.87 -0.54 11.07
CA VAL A 137 -19.21 -0.76 9.78
C VAL A 137 -18.48 0.52 9.39
N GLY A 138 -17.19 0.43 9.13
CA GLY A 138 -16.36 1.58 8.78
C GLY A 138 -15.59 1.36 7.48
N LEU A 139 -15.33 2.47 6.79
CA LEU A 139 -14.47 2.56 5.63
C LEU A 139 -13.44 3.68 5.84
N ALA A 140 -12.26 3.50 5.29
CA ALA A 140 -11.20 4.51 5.30
C ALA A 140 -10.48 4.52 3.96
N ILE A 141 -10.03 5.69 3.56
CA ILE A 141 -9.17 5.88 2.39
C ILE A 141 -8.05 6.84 2.77
N ASP A 142 -6.85 6.61 2.27
CA ASP A 142 -5.75 7.55 2.42
C ASP A 142 -4.93 7.66 1.12
N THR A 143 -4.13 8.71 1.05
CA THR A 143 -3.18 8.93 -0.04
C THR A 143 -1.89 9.55 0.49
N ASP A 144 -0.78 9.32 -0.23
CA ASP A 144 0.49 9.93 0.12
C ASP A 144 0.49 11.41 -0.27
N VAL A 145 0.84 12.25 0.70
CA VAL A 145 1.15 13.68 0.49
C VAL A 145 2.64 13.85 0.22
N TYR A 146 3.45 13.07 0.92
CA TYR A 146 4.90 13.07 0.78
C TYR A 146 5.43 11.66 1.05
N SER A 147 6.46 11.24 0.29
CA SER A 147 7.15 10.00 0.54
C SER A 147 8.62 10.06 0.15
N SER A 148 9.48 9.63 1.05
CA SER A 148 10.88 9.30 0.81
C SER A 148 11.02 7.80 0.99
N LEU A 149 10.84 7.07 -0.10
CA LEU A 149 10.91 5.60 -0.10
C LEU A 149 12.37 5.14 0.13
N PRO A 150 12.59 3.85 0.45
CA PRO A 150 13.92 3.28 0.46
C PRO A 150 14.67 3.57 -0.83
N LYS A 151 16.00 3.75 -0.72
CA LYS A 151 16.84 4.19 -1.83
C LYS A 151 16.62 3.36 -3.10
N GLY A 152 16.45 4.05 -4.23
CA GLY A 152 16.16 3.44 -5.52
C GLY A 152 14.68 3.23 -5.81
N TYR A 153 13.77 3.48 -4.87
CA TYR A 153 12.33 3.36 -5.07
C TYR A 153 11.65 4.72 -5.15
N GLN A 154 10.71 4.85 -6.08
CA GLN A 154 9.85 6.02 -6.24
C GLN A 154 8.45 5.56 -6.68
N TYR A 155 7.39 6.19 -6.19
CA TYR A 155 6.05 5.96 -6.74
C TYR A 155 5.95 6.50 -8.16
N GLN A 156 5.20 5.79 -9.01
CA GLN A 156 4.91 6.19 -10.38
C GLN A 156 3.49 6.72 -10.49
N GLY A 157 3.38 7.93 -11.07
CA GLY A 157 2.09 8.57 -11.32
C GLY A 157 1.36 8.93 -10.02
N TYR A 158 0.05 9.13 -10.13
CA TYR A 158 -0.80 9.31 -8.95
C TYR A 158 -0.90 7.99 -8.20
N ALA A 159 -0.52 7.99 -6.92
CA ALA A 159 -0.71 6.83 -6.05
C ALA A 159 -2.21 6.58 -5.92
N LEU A 160 -2.65 5.37 -6.28
CA LEU A 160 -4.01 4.95 -5.94
C LEU A 160 -4.16 5.00 -4.41
N PRO A 161 -5.29 5.54 -3.90
CA PRO A 161 -5.50 5.58 -2.47
C PRO A 161 -5.50 4.17 -1.89
N LEU A 162 -5.00 4.02 -0.67
CA LEU A 162 -5.18 2.82 0.12
C LEU A 162 -6.63 2.79 0.59
N ILE A 163 -7.17 1.59 0.73
CA ILE A 163 -8.55 1.37 1.17
C ILE A 163 -8.53 0.53 2.43
N GLY A 164 -9.21 1.00 3.48
CA GLY A 164 -9.39 0.31 4.74
C GLY A 164 -10.86 0.03 5.01
N PHE A 165 -11.13 -1.01 5.78
CA PHE A 165 -12.47 -1.34 6.28
C PHE A 165 -12.42 -1.81 7.72
N SER A 166 -13.54 -1.68 8.43
CA SER A 166 -13.72 -2.23 9.77
C SER A 166 -15.15 -2.75 9.98
N LEU A 167 -15.22 -3.81 10.76
CA LEU A 167 -16.46 -4.38 11.30
C LEU A 167 -16.25 -4.58 12.79
N ASP A 168 -16.93 -3.81 13.62
CA ASP A 168 -16.80 -3.84 15.07
C ASP A 168 -18.14 -4.24 15.69
N LEU A 169 -18.19 -5.42 16.32
CA LEU A 169 -19.33 -5.89 17.10
C LEU A 169 -19.14 -5.45 18.56
N MET A 170 -20.01 -4.55 19.02
CA MET A 170 -19.83 -3.82 20.30
C MET A 170 -21.10 -3.94 21.16
N PRO A 171 -21.36 -5.08 21.84
CA PRO A 171 -22.62 -5.33 22.56
C PRO A 171 -22.99 -4.27 23.59
N SER A 172 -22.00 -3.55 24.09
CA SER A 172 -22.17 -2.57 25.16
C SER A 172 -22.00 -1.12 24.73
N LEU A 173 -22.08 -0.82 23.46
CA LEU A 173 -21.97 0.56 22.99
C LEU A 173 -23.10 1.49 23.49
N ASN A 174 -24.22 0.92 23.97
CA ASN A 174 -25.33 1.67 24.57
C ASN A 174 -25.14 1.98 26.06
N ALA A 175 -24.18 1.34 26.69
CA ALA A 175 -23.81 1.63 28.05
C ALA A 175 -22.62 2.60 28.04
N GLU A 176 -22.69 3.66 28.80
CA GLU A 176 -21.59 4.59 29.07
C GLU A 176 -20.30 3.81 29.43
N LEU A 177 -19.19 4.45 29.74
CA LEU A 177 -17.89 3.86 30.10
C LEU A 177 -17.88 2.59 30.98
N ASN A 178 -19.04 2.19 31.52
CA ASN A 178 -19.23 1.08 32.45
C ASN A 178 -19.62 -0.27 31.81
N SER A 179 -19.34 -0.48 30.55
CA SER A 179 -19.85 -1.68 29.89
C SER A 179 -18.83 -2.83 29.83
N ASN A 180 -19.02 -3.77 30.71
CA ASN A 180 -18.27 -5.02 30.75
C ASN A 180 -18.80 -6.05 29.74
N ALA A 181 -18.45 -5.93 28.48
CA ALA A 181 -18.86 -6.90 27.46
C ALA A 181 -17.71 -7.24 26.52
N LEU A 182 -17.71 -8.44 25.99
CA LEU A 182 -16.76 -8.87 24.97
C LEU A 182 -17.11 -8.21 23.64
N HIS A 183 -16.16 -7.53 23.07
CA HIS A 183 -16.23 -6.92 21.77
C HIS A 183 -15.39 -7.72 20.75
N LEU A 184 -15.84 -7.76 19.50
CA LEU A 184 -15.10 -8.36 18.39
C LEU A 184 -14.86 -7.31 17.32
N SER A 185 -13.68 -7.30 16.75
CA SER A 185 -13.27 -6.35 15.73
C SER A 185 -12.57 -7.08 14.59
N LEU A 186 -13.05 -6.90 13.37
CA LEU A 186 -12.39 -7.32 12.14
C LEU A 186 -12.06 -6.08 11.34
N LYS A 187 -10.78 -5.87 11.08
CA LYS A 187 -10.27 -4.73 10.33
C LYS A 187 -9.39 -5.18 9.21
N GLY A 188 -9.35 -4.42 8.12
CA GLY A 188 -8.46 -4.72 7.03
C GLY A 188 -8.12 -3.50 6.22
N ALA A 189 -7.04 -3.62 5.45
CA ALA A 189 -6.63 -2.61 4.50
C ALA A 189 -5.97 -3.26 3.28
N TYR A 190 -6.06 -2.59 2.14
CA TYR A 190 -5.52 -3.01 0.85
C TYR A 190 -4.77 -1.88 0.17
N LEU A 191 -3.66 -2.22 -0.49
CA LEU A 191 -2.90 -1.32 -1.35
C LEU A 191 -2.58 -1.97 -2.70
N ASN A 192 -2.46 -1.12 -3.73
CA ASN A 192 -1.92 -1.49 -5.03
C ASN A 192 -1.27 -0.25 -5.66
N ARG A 193 0.05 -0.26 -5.79
CA ARG A 193 0.83 0.91 -6.22
C ARG A 193 1.85 0.52 -7.28
N LYS A 194 2.08 1.42 -8.23
CA LYS A 194 3.17 1.30 -9.19
C LYS A 194 4.41 2.00 -8.63
N VAL A 195 5.56 1.34 -8.75
CA VAL A 195 6.85 1.86 -8.33
C VAL A 195 7.85 1.82 -9.48
N SER A 196 8.64 2.87 -9.59
CA SER A 196 9.89 2.88 -10.36
C SER A 196 11.01 2.42 -9.43
N ILE A 197 11.87 1.57 -9.94
CA ILE A 197 12.96 0.96 -9.19
C ILE A 197 14.24 1.21 -9.97
N GLU A 198 15.23 1.81 -9.31
CA GLU A 198 16.55 2.12 -9.88
C GLU A 198 17.62 1.48 -9.02
N ARG A 199 18.43 0.63 -9.63
CA ARG A 199 19.55 -0.01 -8.99
C ARG A 199 20.61 1.02 -8.66
N GLN A 200 21.13 0.98 -7.43
CA GLN A 200 22.17 1.92 -7.01
C GLN A 200 23.45 1.68 -7.82
N ALA A 201 23.91 2.70 -8.55
CA ALA A 201 25.23 2.69 -9.16
C ALA A 201 26.32 2.71 -8.08
N LEU A 202 27.29 1.82 -8.21
CA LEU A 202 28.57 1.83 -7.51
C LEU A 202 29.68 2.06 -8.54
N ALA A 203 30.94 2.10 -8.11
CA ALA A 203 32.05 2.27 -9.03
C ALA A 203 32.05 1.16 -10.09
N ASP A 204 32.13 1.55 -11.35
CA ASP A 204 32.16 0.66 -12.51
C ASP A 204 30.97 -0.34 -12.57
N THR A 205 29.77 0.09 -12.12
CA THR A 205 28.52 -0.65 -12.26
C THR A 205 27.48 0.16 -13.01
N GLU A 206 26.48 -0.52 -13.55
CA GLU A 206 25.32 0.10 -14.18
C GLU A 206 24.22 0.41 -13.16
N SER A 207 23.45 1.48 -13.41
CA SER A 207 22.26 1.85 -12.66
C SER A 207 21.01 1.53 -13.49
N GLY A 208 20.66 0.27 -13.58
CA GLY A 208 19.46 -0.11 -14.33
C GLY A 208 18.19 0.38 -13.65
N LYS A 209 17.20 0.78 -14.46
CA LYS A 209 15.90 1.28 -14.01
C LYS A 209 14.76 0.47 -14.62
N GLY A 210 13.81 0.03 -13.80
CA GLY A 210 12.62 -0.69 -14.20
C GLY A 210 11.39 -0.28 -13.41
N ASN A 211 10.27 -0.95 -13.66
CA ASN A 211 9.00 -0.66 -13.04
C ASN A 211 8.35 -1.94 -12.52
N ALA A 212 7.72 -1.85 -11.36
CA ALA A 212 6.98 -2.95 -10.76
C ALA A 212 5.67 -2.46 -10.14
N LYS A 213 4.80 -3.41 -9.79
CA LYS A 213 3.64 -3.17 -8.92
C LYS A 213 3.93 -3.73 -7.54
N VAL A 214 3.55 -2.97 -6.52
CA VAL A 214 3.52 -3.41 -5.12
C VAL A 214 2.07 -3.48 -4.69
N SER A 215 1.65 -4.65 -4.23
CA SER A 215 0.30 -4.89 -3.73
C SER A 215 0.36 -5.61 -2.39
N GLY A 216 -0.63 -5.39 -1.55
CA GLY A 216 -0.69 -6.05 -0.27
C GLY A 216 -1.99 -5.83 0.46
N TYR A 217 -2.16 -6.62 1.50
CA TYR A 217 -3.30 -6.51 2.40
C TYR A 217 -2.91 -6.85 3.84
N HIS A 218 -3.66 -6.26 4.74
CA HIS A 218 -3.60 -6.46 6.18
C HIS A 218 -4.99 -6.83 6.66
N ILE A 219 -5.10 -7.87 7.48
CA ILE A 219 -6.34 -8.29 8.12
C ILE A 219 -6.06 -8.49 9.60
N ASP A 220 -6.88 -7.91 10.45
CA ASP A 220 -6.74 -7.91 11.89
C ASP A 220 -8.06 -8.33 12.55
N LEU A 221 -8.06 -9.50 13.19
CA LEU A 221 -9.14 -10.00 14.01
C LEU A 221 -8.77 -9.84 15.48
N LYS A 222 -9.61 -9.15 16.25
CA LYS A 222 -9.32 -8.84 17.65
C LYS A 222 -10.56 -9.04 18.51
N ALA A 223 -10.41 -9.72 19.63
CA ALA A 223 -11.35 -9.73 20.76
C ALA A 223 -10.81 -8.83 21.86
N TYR A 224 -11.65 -8.00 22.45
CA TYR A 224 -11.27 -7.10 23.54
C TYR A 224 -12.41 -6.94 24.54
N TYR A 225 -12.04 -6.69 25.78
CA TYR A 225 -12.98 -6.61 26.88
C TYR A 225 -12.74 -5.32 27.68
N PRO A 226 -13.50 -4.24 27.42
CA PRO A 226 -13.42 -3.03 28.21
C PRO A 226 -13.87 -3.31 29.64
N TYR A 227 -13.06 -2.95 30.61
CA TYR A 227 -13.32 -3.10 32.05
C TYR A 227 -13.10 -1.78 32.75
N SER A 228 -14.17 -1.25 33.36
CA SER A 228 -14.07 -0.03 34.16
C SER A 228 -13.46 -0.35 35.54
N LEU A 229 -12.27 0.17 35.78
CA LEU A 229 -11.58 0.03 37.08
C LEU A 229 -12.00 1.13 38.05
N SER A 230 -12.33 2.32 37.54
CA SER A 230 -12.92 3.44 38.26
C SER A 230 -13.71 4.32 37.28
N ASP A 231 -14.40 5.34 37.73
CA ASP A 231 -15.16 6.27 36.91
C ASP A 231 -14.31 6.96 35.81
N ASN A 232 -13.01 7.09 36.07
CA ASN A 232 -12.09 7.76 35.14
C ASN A 232 -11.12 6.82 34.45
N LEU A 233 -11.13 5.52 34.75
CA LEU A 233 -10.13 4.58 34.25
C LEU A 233 -10.78 3.33 33.65
N LEU A 234 -10.61 3.17 32.36
CA LEU A 234 -11.01 2.00 31.58
C LEU A 234 -9.78 1.18 31.21
N LEU A 235 -9.77 -0.09 31.53
CA LEU A 235 -8.78 -1.06 31.07
C LEU A 235 -9.39 -1.94 30.00
N THR A 236 -8.61 -2.25 28.95
CA THR A 236 -9.08 -3.03 27.82
C THR A 236 -8.06 -4.11 27.46
N PRO A 237 -8.06 -5.26 28.14
CA PRO A 237 -7.31 -6.42 27.69
C PRO A 237 -7.82 -6.86 26.32
N PHE A 238 -6.89 -7.31 25.46
CA PHE A 238 -7.22 -7.79 24.12
C PHE A 238 -6.30 -8.92 23.68
N ALA A 239 -6.83 -9.75 22.82
CA ALA A 239 -6.10 -10.77 22.08
C ALA A 239 -6.61 -10.85 20.63
N GLY A 240 -5.79 -11.32 19.72
CA GLY A 240 -6.20 -11.37 18.32
C GLY A 240 -5.19 -12.05 17.41
N LEU A 241 -5.54 -12.07 16.12
CA LEU A 241 -4.73 -12.58 15.04
C LEU A 241 -4.59 -11.51 13.97
N THR A 242 -3.42 -11.38 13.41
CA THR A 242 -3.14 -10.45 12.32
C THR A 242 -2.51 -11.22 11.17
N PHE A 243 -3.06 -11.09 9.98
CA PHE A 243 -2.50 -11.60 8.74
C PHE A 243 -2.04 -10.46 7.85
N ASN A 244 -0.82 -10.57 7.34
CA ASN A 244 -0.22 -9.60 6.44
C ASN A 244 0.33 -10.29 5.20
N GLN A 245 0.16 -9.66 4.05
CA GLN A 245 0.84 -10.05 2.83
C GLN A 245 1.21 -8.82 2.01
N ILE A 246 2.47 -8.76 1.57
CA ILE A 246 2.94 -7.76 0.61
C ILE A 246 3.66 -8.49 -0.53
N SER A 247 3.45 -8.06 -1.75
CA SER A 247 4.11 -8.60 -2.93
C SER A 247 4.55 -7.50 -3.89
N ARG A 248 5.71 -7.69 -4.50
CA ARG A 248 6.20 -6.93 -5.64
C ARG A 248 6.23 -7.85 -6.85
N THR A 249 5.69 -7.40 -7.98
CA THR A 249 5.73 -8.18 -9.22
C THR A 249 7.17 -8.35 -9.73
N ALA A 250 7.42 -9.38 -10.54
CA ALA A 250 8.63 -9.48 -11.32
C ALA A 250 8.77 -8.26 -12.23
N TYR A 251 10.00 -7.86 -12.52
CA TYR A 251 10.29 -6.77 -13.45
C TYR A 251 11.68 -6.92 -14.06
N SER A 252 11.92 -6.21 -15.17
CA SER A 252 13.21 -6.09 -15.81
C SER A 252 13.63 -4.63 -15.88
N GLU A 253 14.90 -4.36 -15.86
CA GLU A 253 15.45 -3.04 -16.18
C GLU A 253 15.17 -2.71 -17.63
N THR A 254 14.68 -1.52 -17.93
CA THR A 254 14.32 -1.06 -19.29
C THR A 254 15.12 0.16 -19.72
N LYS A 255 15.84 0.78 -18.79
CA LYS A 255 16.64 2.01 -19.01
C LYS A 255 17.93 1.94 -18.23
N ASN A 256 18.95 2.66 -18.70
CA ASN A 256 20.23 2.89 -18.03
C ASN A 256 21.06 1.62 -17.75
N ALA A 257 20.82 0.53 -18.47
CA ALA A 257 21.61 -0.68 -18.37
C ALA A 257 21.86 -1.25 -19.78
N GLN A 258 23.12 -1.52 -20.08
CA GLN A 258 23.51 -2.29 -21.27
C GLN A 258 23.23 -3.77 -21.05
N PHE A 259 23.48 -4.26 -19.84
CA PHE A 259 23.17 -5.61 -19.40
C PHE A 259 21.96 -5.57 -18.47
N VAL A 260 20.82 -5.91 -19.01
CA VAL A 260 19.53 -5.84 -18.32
C VAL A 260 19.47 -6.85 -17.18
N ALA A 261 19.16 -6.38 -15.99
CA ALA A 261 18.84 -7.25 -14.88
C ALA A 261 17.34 -7.59 -14.86
N HIS A 262 17.04 -8.86 -14.65
CA HIS A 262 15.70 -9.41 -14.45
C HIS A 262 15.53 -9.78 -12.98
N TYR A 263 14.41 -9.39 -12.39
CA TYR A 263 14.10 -9.62 -10.99
C TYR A 263 12.81 -10.42 -10.85
N ASP A 264 12.87 -11.49 -10.10
CA ASP A 264 11.69 -12.30 -9.80
C ASP A 264 10.70 -11.56 -8.92
N ALA A 265 9.47 -12.05 -8.88
CA ALA A 265 8.46 -11.56 -7.95
C ALA A 265 8.91 -11.83 -6.50
N LEU A 266 8.73 -10.85 -5.64
CA LEU A 266 9.06 -10.95 -4.23
C LEU A 266 7.77 -10.89 -3.40
N LYS A 267 7.55 -11.88 -2.54
CA LYS A 267 6.35 -11.99 -1.71
C LYS A 267 6.72 -12.26 -0.27
N THR A 268 6.12 -11.50 0.64
CA THR A 268 6.20 -11.74 2.09
C THR A 268 4.81 -11.94 2.65
N HIS A 269 4.64 -12.86 3.58
CA HIS A 269 3.41 -13.01 4.34
C HIS A 269 3.70 -13.44 5.77
N SER A 270 2.83 -13.04 6.69
CA SER A 270 2.95 -13.41 8.10
C SER A 270 1.60 -13.57 8.75
N LEU A 271 1.50 -14.55 9.65
CA LEU A 271 0.41 -14.71 10.59
C LEU A 271 0.97 -14.46 11.99
N LEU A 272 0.36 -13.52 12.70
CA LEU A 272 0.79 -13.08 14.02
C LEU A 272 -0.34 -13.30 15.01
N ALA A 273 -0.03 -13.87 16.18
CA ALA A 273 -0.88 -13.71 17.35
C ALA A 273 -0.49 -12.41 18.07
N LYS A 274 -1.46 -11.69 18.60
CA LYS A 274 -1.22 -10.50 19.40
C LYS A 274 -2.00 -10.57 20.70
N MET A 275 -1.43 -10.02 21.76
CA MET A 275 -2.12 -9.74 23.01
C MET A 275 -1.55 -8.50 23.67
N GLY A 276 -2.37 -7.86 24.48
CA GLY A 276 -1.95 -6.66 25.19
C GLY A 276 -3.04 -6.09 26.07
N LEU A 277 -2.74 -4.91 26.58
CA LEU A 277 -3.62 -4.12 27.43
C LEU A 277 -3.73 -2.72 26.86
N GLY A 278 -4.96 -2.24 26.73
CA GLY A 278 -5.30 -0.83 26.53
C GLY A 278 -5.70 -0.18 27.84
N MET A 279 -5.53 1.12 27.93
CA MET A 279 -5.95 1.94 29.04
C MET A 279 -6.44 3.29 28.50
N ASP A 280 -7.64 3.68 28.90
CA ASP A 280 -8.18 5.02 28.66
C ASP A 280 -8.39 5.70 30.01
N TYR A 281 -7.79 6.86 30.18
CA TYR A 281 -7.87 7.64 31.41
C TYR A 281 -8.46 9.02 31.14
N LEU A 282 -9.60 9.32 31.79
CA LEU A 282 -10.28 10.62 31.71
C LEU A 282 -9.53 11.63 32.54
N LEU A 283 -8.98 12.66 31.91
CA LEU A 283 -8.35 13.81 32.53
C LEU A 283 -9.35 14.98 32.52
N GLY A 284 -10.12 15.11 33.58
CA GLY A 284 -11.22 16.09 33.67
C GLY A 284 -12.37 15.71 32.72
N SER A 285 -13.06 16.70 32.19
CA SER A 285 -14.27 16.51 31.36
C SER A 285 -14.01 16.39 29.86
N SER A 286 -12.83 16.76 29.39
CA SER A 286 -12.59 16.95 27.93
C SER A 286 -11.37 16.22 27.39
N PHE A 287 -10.48 15.73 28.23
CA PHE A 287 -9.27 15.05 27.80
C PHE A 287 -9.33 13.57 28.13
N ILE A 288 -8.97 12.72 27.15
CA ILE A 288 -8.81 11.30 27.34
C ILE A 288 -7.38 10.95 26.96
N PHE A 289 -6.60 10.50 27.92
CA PHE A 289 -5.30 9.89 27.67
C PHE A 289 -5.51 8.42 27.37
N ASN A 290 -5.06 7.96 26.20
CA ASN A 290 -5.16 6.58 25.79
C ASN A 290 -3.78 5.97 25.57
N THR A 291 -3.59 4.75 26.01
CA THR A 291 -2.37 3.99 25.75
C THR A 291 -2.70 2.53 25.49
N LYS A 292 -1.84 1.87 24.74
CA LYS A 292 -1.93 0.46 24.43
C LYS A 292 -0.54 -0.12 24.32
N ALA A 293 -0.32 -1.24 24.96
CA ALA A 293 0.94 -1.97 24.84
C ALA A 293 0.70 -3.47 24.78
N GLY A 294 1.61 -4.18 24.13
CA GLY A 294 1.48 -5.61 23.99
C GLY A 294 2.62 -6.28 23.26
N LEU A 295 2.39 -7.53 22.93
CA LEU A 295 3.33 -8.39 22.23
C LEU A 295 2.66 -9.00 20.99
N LEU A 296 3.44 -9.15 19.95
CA LEU A 296 3.13 -9.89 18.73
C LEU A 296 4.00 -11.14 18.69
N TRP A 297 3.42 -12.28 18.39
CA TRP A 297 4.12 -13.55 18.16
C TRP A 297 3.99 -13.98 16.73
N ASN A 298 5.11 -14.25 16.07
CA ASN A 298 5.12 -14.84 14.75
C ASN A 298 4.69 -16.31 14.85
N LEU A 299 3.46 -16.62 14.44
CA LEU A 299 2.96 -17.99 14.29
C LEU A 299 3.49 -18.60 13.00
N SER A 300 3.49 -17.82 11.92
CA SER A 300 4.06 -18.16 10.64
C SER A 300 4.60 -16.91 9.98
N HIS A 301 5.78 -16.99 9.41
CA HIS A 301 6.39 -15.92 8.64
C HIS A 301 7.14 -16.53 7.46
N HIS A 302 6.80 -16.09 6.26
CA HIS A 302 7.50 -16.42 5.05
C HIS A 302 7.95 -15.15 4.36
N GLN A 303 9.21 -15.08 4.06
CA GLN A 303 9.81 -14.03 3.26
C GLN A 303 10.47 -14.68 2.05
N GLY A 304 9.97 -14.35 0.87
CA GLY A 304 10.55 -14.86 -0.38
C GLY A 304 11.99 -14.39 -0.55
N ASP A 305 12.78 -15.17 -1.23
CA ASP A 305 14.15 -14.83 -1.58
C ASP A 305 14.16 -13.74 -2.65
N PHE A 306 15.08 -12.80 -2.53
CA PHE A 306 15.33 -11.85 -3.60
C PHE A 306 16.17 -12.53 -4.69
N ARG A 307 15.57 -12.79 -5.83
CA ARG A 307 16.21 -13.42 -6.98
C ARG A 307 16.35 -12.45 -8.12
N SER A 308 17.51 -12.45 -8.74
CA SER A 308 17.79 -11.64 -9.93
C SER A 308 18.69 -12.43 -10.89
N HIS A 309 18.65 -12.06 -12.17
CA HIS A 309 19.47 -12.61 -13.22
C HIS A 309 20.06 -11.47 -14.07
N ILE A 310 21.38 -11.52 -14.30
CA ILE A 310 22.08 -10.67 -15.26
C ILE A 310 22.98 -11.57 -16.10
N ASP A 311 22.99 -11.40 -17.43
CA ASP A 311 23.64 -12.32 -18.36
C ASP A 311 25.12 -12.60 -18.04
N TYR A 312 25.88 -11.58 -17.62
CA TYR A 312 27.32 -11.73 -17.35
C TYR A 312 27.65 -12.23 -15.93
N ILE A 313 26.67 -12.25 -15.00
CA ILE A 313 26.86 -12.75 -13.62
C ILE A 313 26.07 -14.06 -13.39
N GLY A 314 24.99 -14.25 -14.16
CA GLY A 314 24.06 -15.35 -13.97
C GLY A 314 23.03 -15.06 -12.88
N GLN A 315 22.44 -16.14 -12.36
CA GLN A 315 21.39 -16.05 -11.34
C GLN A 315 21.97 -15.75 -9.96
N GLN A 316 21.39 -14.75 -9.31
CA GLN A 316 21.70 -14.35 -7.94
C GLN A 316 20.49 -14.64 -7.04
N ASN A 317 20.76 -15.29 -5.91
CA ASN A 317 19.76 -15.49 -4.85
C ASN A 317 20.29 -14.84 -3.58
N ILE A 318 19.63 -13.75 -3.14
CA ILE A 318 20.04 -13.02 -1.94
C ILE A 318 19.06 -13.37 -0.83
N ASP A 319 19.50 -14.23 0.08
CA ASP A 319 18.76 -14.54 1.30
C ASP A 319 18.90 -13.37 2.29
N HIS A 320 17.81 -12.64 2.49
CA HIS A 320 17.77 -11.58 3.48
C HIS A 320 17.81 -12.11 4.93
N VAL A 321 17.41 -13.35 5.14
CA VAL A 321 17.33 -13.97 6.47
C VAL A 321 18.72 -14.33 7.02
N GLY A 322 19.71 -14.53 6.15
CA GLY A 322 21.02 -15.07 6.53
C GLY A 322 21.79 -14.29 7.59
N ASN A 323 21.56 -12.97 7.70
CA ASN A 323 22.31 -12.10 8.62
C ASN A 323 21.47 -11.50 9.77
N LYS A 324 20.14 -11.63 9.77
CA LYS A 324 19.26 -11.05 10.80
C LYS A 324 18.29 -12.08 11.34
N LYS A 325 18.57 -12.56 12.54
CA LYS A 325 17.66 -13.46 13.26
C LYS A 325 16.27 -12.81 13.40
N GLN A 326 15.25 -13.46 12.85
CA GLN A 326 13.86 -13.04 12.98
C GLN A 326 13.45 -13.02 14.46
N LEU A 327 12.79 -11.95 14.89
CA LEU A 327 12.18 -11.91 16.21
C LEU A 327 10.88 -12.71 16.21
N LYS A 328 10.80 -13.73 17.04
CA LYS A 328 9.56 -14.49 17.26
C LYS A 328 8.54 -13.66 18.05
N GLN A 329 9.02 -12.83 18.96
CA GLN A 329 8.21 -11.94 19.82
C GLN A 329 8.62 -10.50 19.58
N ARG A 330 7.65 -9.63 19.39
CA ARG A 330 7.87 -8.21 19.07
C ARG A 330 6.98 -7.35 19.94
N PRO A 331 7.52 -6.36 20.67
CA PRO A 331 6.72 -5.41 21.40
C PRO A 331 6.12 -4.36 20.46
N PHE A 332 4.97 -3.85 20.86
CA PHE A 332 4.36 -2.65 20.31
C PHE A 332 3.76 -1.79 21.41
N ALA A 333 3.69 -0.49 21.17
CA ALA A 333 3.07 0.47 22.04
C ALA A 333 2.36 1.56 21.23
N ASN A 334 1.30 2.09 21.79
CA ASN A 334 0.60 3.26 21.29
C ASN A 334 0.34 4.19 22.48
N VAL A 335 0.51 5.48 22.27
CA VAL A 335 0.14 6.53 23.23
C VAL A 335 -0.63 7.59 22.46
N GLY A 336 -1.74 8.04 23.00
CA GLY A 336 -2.55 9.08 22.39
C GLY A 336 -3.20 10.01 23.42
N LEU A 337 -3.63 11.14 22.91
CA LEU A 337 -4.40 12.13 23.65
C LEU A 337 -5.58 12.57 22.78
N THR A 338 -6.78 12.42 23.31
CA THR A 338 -8.01 12.88 22.67
C THR A 338 -8.54 14.10 23.44
N TYR A 339 -8.81 15.17 22.72
CA TYR A 339 -9.54 16.33 23.25
C TYR A 339 -10.95 16.34 22.66
N GLN A 340 -11.95 16.33 23.52
CA GLN A 340 -13.37 16.45 23.17
C GLN A 340 -13.81 17.90 23.30
N PHE A 341 -14.16 18.53 22.17
CA PHE A 341 -14.73 19.87 22.17
C PHE A 341 -16.16 19.85 22.71
N ASP A 342 -16.92 18.84 22.29
CA ASP A 342 -18.30 18.56 22.67
C ASP A 342 -18.59 17.05 22.49
N LYS A 343 -19.86 16.63 22.62
CA LYS A 343 -20.26 15.23 22.45
C LYS A 343 -20.03 14.71 21.02
N GLN A 344 -20.01 15.61 20.03
CA GLN A 344 -19.93 15.28 18.59
C GLN A 344 -18.50 15.38 18.06
N SER A 345 -17.71 16.35 18.54
CA SER A 345 -16.44 16.73 17.95
C SER A 345 -15.26 16.40 18.84
N SER A 346 -14.24 15.77 18.27
CA SER A 346 -12.99 15.47 18.96
C SER A 346 -11.78 15.53 18.05
N ILE A 347 -10.62 15.87 18.61
CA ILE A 347 -9.32 15.72 17.98
C ILE A 347 -8.50 14.69 18.75
N ASN A 348 -7.83 13.80 18.02
CA ASN A 348 -6.92 12.83 18.62
C ASN A 348 -5.53 12.98 18.02
N THR A 349 -4.53 12.92 18.88
CA THR A 349 -3.11 12.79 18.49
C THR A 349 -2.58 11.48 19.03
N SER A 350 -1.80 10.75 18.23
CA SER A 350 -1.26 9.46 18.66
C SER A 350 0.14 9.20 18.13
N VAL A 351 0.90 8.48 18.91
CA VAL A 351 2.21 7.91 18.54
C VAL A 351 2.10 6.41 18.64
N ASN A 352 2.37 5.73 17.53
CA ASN A 352 2.43 4.28 17.45
C ASN A 352 3.88 3.86 17.25
N TRP A 353 4.30 2.86 17.97
CA TRP A 353 5.60 2.23 17.83
C TRP A 353 5.45 0.72 17.78
N GLU A 354 6.12 0.09 16.81
CA GLU A 354 6.20 -1.36 16.70
C GLU A 354 7.61 -1.77 16.28
N MET A 355 8.12 -2.82 16.88
CA MET A 355 9.33 -3.46 16.41
C MET A 355 8.98 -4.44 15.28
N THR A 356 9.63 -4.29 14.12
CA THR A 356 9.44 -5.20 12.99
C THR A 356 10.10 -6.56 13.22
N THR A 357 9.81 -7.53 12.37
CA THR A 357 10.41 -8.88 12.43
C THR A 357 11.94 -8.85 12.44
N TYR A 358 12.55 -7.87 11.78
CA TYR A 358 14.01 -7.73 11.65
C TYR A 358 14.62 -6.66 12.56
N ARG A 359 13.95 -6.35 13.68
CA ARG A 359 14.41 -5.38 14.69
C ARG A 359 14.48 -3.93 14.21
N ASN A 360 13.71 -3.58 13.20
CA ASN A 360 13.55 -2.20 12.81
C ASN A 360 12.45 -1.55 13.65
N HIS A 361 12.58 -0.26 13.91
CA HIS A 361 11.58 0.53 14.63
C HIS A 361 10.66 1.18 13.60
N ASP A 362 9.37 0.82 13.61
CA ASP A 362 8.32 1.50 12.85
C ASP A 362 7.62 2.48 13.79
N MET A 363 7.84 3.77 13.56
CA MET A 363 7.22 4.85 14.31
C MET A 363 6.24 5.60 13.44
N GLN A 364 5.05 5.84 13.98
CA GLN A 364 3.98 6.57 13.30
C GLN A 364 3.38 7.58 14.23
N ILE A 365 3.27 8.82 13.78
CA ILE A 365 2.64 9.93 14.51
C ILE A 365 1.42 10.34 13.70
N GLY A 366 0.25 10.32 14.32
CA GLY A 366 -1.01 10.65 13.67
C GLY A 366 -1.80 11.72 14.40
N VAL A 367 -2.57 12.46 13.63
CA VAL A 367 -3.57 13.41 14.11
C VAL A 367 -4.86 13.15 13.35
N SER A 368 -5.99 13.12 14.05
CA SER A 368 -7.31 12.98 13.44
C SER A 368 -8.33 13.90 14.10
N TYR A 369 -9.25 14.42 13.29
CA TYR A 369 -10.44 15.12 13.75
C TYR A 369 -11.65 14.27 13.42
N THR A 370 -12.51 14.04 14.39
CA THR A 370 -13.72 13.21 14.23
C THR A 370 -14.95 14.02 14.58
N TYR A 371 -15.96 13.95 13.70
CA TYR A 371 -17.29 14.48 13.91
C TYR A 371 -18.31 13.32 13.92
N ARG A 372 -19.21 13.31 14.92
CA ARG A 372 -20.24 12.29 15.15
C ARG A 372 -21.64 12.89 14.98
N PHE A 373 -22.60 12.13 14.45
CA PHE A 373 -23.97 12.58 14.19
C PHE A 373 -24.99 11.45 14.16
#